data_16bdc1d060303ff7633c51bb744991f6
#
_entry.id   16bdc1d060303ff7633c51bb744991f6
#
_cell.length_a   1.000
_cell.length_b   1.000
_cell.length_c   1.000
_cell.angle_alpha   90.00
_cell.angle_beta   90.00
_cell.angle_gamma   90.00
#
_symmetry.space_group_name_H-M   'P 1'
#
loop_
_entity.id
_entity.type
_entity.pdbx_description
1 polymer ?
#
loop_
_entity_poly.entity_id
_entity_poly.type
_entity_poly.pdbx_seq_one_letter_code
_entity_poly.pdbx_strand_id
1 'polypeptide(L)'
;MRRRNVATVIGFAGFALIVVALVGSLGAFVYGEMGAMRQRDALNLLNYFQQAMVTKLYDEVSPVDDLAAAFEVDPDDEAWFPRVAGELLEREEVSYVAYVRGDTMAYAYPEEEFGDTVGDDLTSFSYVYTLAKWTDGFVVESSVELSSGENVFLFVRPVNVGGSYYGEAVVGVKESYVLEQLDFASLEEAGYLYELWSVSPQDGSKDVIAASGGSHDFSHAAKSTFNMPTQWTLSIMPEQGWIPREWSIFLAVGVIVVEALIFGLAFALLALRRARRFHAEAVRRDDETGLLAYRAFVDELERSACRDEAVPLTIVCLMVDGFEHAALSLGPEARRSYLESVKGEIDEVIQVQHVAARVSAGCFAIVIRDYVDRGSLVDLMRALELALLWKVRIDGRKTFCAVRSSAVRF
;
A
#
# COMPACT_ATOMS: atom_id res chain seq x y z
N MET A 1 21.81 -10.28 -34.40
CA MET A 1 21.03 -9.13 -33.86
C MET A 1 19.69 -9.50 -33.26
N ARG A 2 18.83 -10.33 -33.88
CA ARG A 2 17.46 -10.65 -33.42
C ARG A 2 17.38 -11.29 -32.01
N ARG A 3 18.26 -12.25 -31.67
CA ARG A 3 18.26 -12.94 -30.34
C ARG A 3 18.63 -12.01 -29.16
N ARG A 4 19.46 -11.00 -29.39
CA ARG A 4 19.93 -10.08 -28.34
C ARG A 4 18.85 -9.05 -27.96
N ASN A 5 18.00 -8.67 -28.91
CA ASN A 5 16.85 -7.80 -28.66
C ASN A 5 15.75 -8.52 -27.88
N VAL A 6 15.51 -9.81 -28.12
CA VAL A 6 14.52 -10.61 -27.42
C VAL A 6 14.88 -10.78 -25.93
N ALA A 7 16.14 -11.06 -25.62
CA ALA A 7 16.60 -11.17 -24.21
C ALA A 7 16.45 -9.84 -23.43
N THR A 8 16.71 -8.71 -24.11
CA THR A 8 16.53 -7.38 -23.48
C THR A 8 15.06 -7.06 -23.23
N VAL A 9 14.16 -7.43 -24.15
CA VAL A 9 12.70 -7.23 -23.99
C VAL A 9 12.16 -8.12 -22.87
N ILE A 10 12.58 -9.38 -22.81
CA ILE A 10 12.19 -10.31 -21.72
C ILE A 10 12.68 -9.80 -20.36
N GLY A 11 13.93 -9.32 -20.30
CA GLY A 11 14.49 -8.75 -19.07
C GLY A 11 13.74 -7.50 -18.59
N PHE A 12 13.35 -6.63 -19.52
CA PHE A 12 12.57 -5.43 -19.19
C PHE A 12 11.14 -5.78 -18.78
N ALA A 13 10.51 -6.75 -19.44
CA ALA A 13 9.18 -7.24 -19.06
C ALA A 13 9.21 -7.89 -17.66
N GLY A 14 10.21 -8.70 -17.36
CA GLY A 14 10.40 -9.28 -16.03
C GLY A 14 10.62 -8.22 -14.95
N PHE A 15 11.45 -7.22 -15.21
CA PHE A 15 11.65 -6.09 -14.30
C PHE A 15 10.34 -5.32 -14.08
N ALA A 16 9.57 -5.03 -15.13
CA ALA A 16 8.30 -4.33 -15.03
C ALA A 16 7.32 -5.10 -14.15
N LEU A 17 7.21 -6.42 -14.33
CA LEU A 17 6.34 -7.28 -13.54
C LEU A 17 6.71 -7.27 -12.05
N ILE A 18 8.00 -7.32 -11.74
CA ILE A 18 8.51 -7.26 -10.36
C ILE A 18 8.18 -5.90 -9.73
N VAL A 19 8.40 -4.80 -10.43
CA VAL A 19 8.12 -3.44 -9.92
C VAL A 19 6.63 -3.28 -9.62
N VAL A 20 5.75 -3.65 -10.57
CA VAL A 20 4.30 -3.58 -10.39
C VAL A 20 3.85 -4.44 -9.21
N ALA A 21 4.38 -5.67 -9.09
CA ALA A 21 4.05 -6.55 -7.97
C ALA A 21 4.51 -5.98 -6.62
N LEU A 22 5.72 -5.42 -6.53
CA LEU A 22 6.25 -4.87 -5.29
C LEU A 22 5.52 -3.58 -4.88
N VAL A 23 5.35 -2.63 -5.81
CA VAL A 23 4.68 -1.35 -5.50
C VAL A 23 3.20 -1.57 -5.23
N GLY A 24 2.55 -2.45 -6.01
CA GLY A 24 1.16 -2.83 -5.78
C GLY A 24 0.95 -3.55 -4.44
N SER A 25 1.84 -4.47 -4.05
CA SER A 25 1.77 -5.14 -2.74
C SER A 25 1.99 -4.16 -1.59
N LEU A 26 2.91 -3.20 -1.73
CA LEU A 26 3.11 -2.14 -0.75
C LEU A 26 1.86 -1.24 -0.62
N GLY A 27 1.25 -0.87 -1.74
CA GLY A 27 -0.02 -0.14 -1.75
C GLY A 27 -1.15 -0.90 -1.04
N ALA A 28 -1.30 -2.19 -1.32
CA ALA A 28 -2.28 -3.06 -0.66
C ALA A 28 -2.00 -3.21 0.85
N PHE A 29 -0.74 -3.30 1.25
CA PHE A 29 -0.34 -3.33 2.65
C PHE A 29 -0.72 -2.03 3.38
N VAL A 30 -0.38 -0.87 2.80
CA VAL A 30 -0.74 0.44 3.37
C VAL A 30 -2.27 0.58 3.48
N TYR A 31 -3.01 0.15 2.45
CA TYR A 31 -4.46 0.15 2.47
C TYR A 31 -5.02 -0.68 3.63
N GLY A 32 -4.51 -1.90 3.82
CA GLY A 32 -4.89 -2.77 4.93
C GLY A 32 -4.58 -2.17 6.31
N GLU A 33 -3.37 -1.59 6.49
CA GLU A 33 -2.98 -0.94 7.75
C GLU A 33 -3.86 0.28 8.08
N MET A 34 -4.22 1.09 7.09
CA MET A 34 -5.13 2.23 7.29
C MET A 34 -6.50 1.77 7.80
N GLY A 35 -7.06 0.69 7.22
CA GLY A 35 -8.31 0.10 7.67
C GLY A 35 -8.21 -0.45 9.10
N ALA A 36 -7.15 -1.20 9.40
CA ALA A 36 -6.90 -1.77 10.71
C ALA A 36 -6.70 -0.69 11.80
N MET A 37 -6.01 0.40 11.47
CA MET A 37 -5.83 1.53 12.40
C MET A 37 -7.17 2.18 12.75
N ARG A 38 -8.00 2.48 11.75
CA ARG A 38 -9.33 3.05 12.00
C ARG A 38 -10.24 2.11 12.78
N GLN A 39 -10.13 0.81 12.55
CA GLN A 39 -10.88 -0.17 13.29
C GLN A 39 -10.44 -0.23 14.77
N ARG A 40 -9.14 -0.09 15.06
CA ARG A 40 -8.62 0.04 16.44
C ARG A 40 -9.11 1.32 17.11
N ASP A 41 -9.13 2.45 16.40
CA ASP A 41 -9.63 3.72 16.93
C ASP A 41 -11.13 3.61 17.27
N ALA A 42 -11.91 2.99 16.39
CA ALA A 42 -13.32 2.71 16.63
C ALA A 42 -13.54 1.78 17.83
N LEU A 43 -12.70 0.74 18.02
CA LEU A 43 -12.77 -0.13 19.21
C LEU A 43 -12.45 0.63 20.50
N ASN A 44 -11.49 1.56 20.48
CA ASN A 44 -11.19 2.39 21.64
C ASN A 44 -12.35 3.32 21.99
N LEU A 45 -12.95 3.95 20.99
CA LEU A 45 -14.16 4.77 21.16
C LEU A 45 -15.31 3.94 21.72
N LEU A 46 -15.51 2.76 21.16
CA LEU A 46 -16.56 1.82 21.58
C LEU A 46 -16.41 1.41 23.03
N ASN A 47 -15.19 1.09 23.48
CA ASN A 47 -14.93 0.73 24.87
C ASN A 47 -15.20 1.91 25.83
N TYR A 48 -14.83 3.13 25.44
CA TYR A 48 -15.15 4.33 26.21
C TYR A 48 -16.67 4.52 26.32
N PHE A 49 -17.35 4.41 25.19
CA PHE A 49 -18.81 4.55 25.11
C PHE A 49 -19.52 3.49 25.94
N GLN A 50 -19.09 2.24 25.87
CA GLN A 50 -19.60 1.15 26.67
C GLN A 50 -19.48 1.44 28.16
N GLN A 51 -18.34 1.93 28.64
CA GLN A 51 -18.18 2.29 30.06
C GLN A 51 -19.12 3.43 30.48
N ALA A 52 -19.29 4.42 29.62
CA ALA A 52 -20.22 5.52 29.87
C ALA A 52 -21.66 5.04 29.95
N MET A 53 -22.08 4.16 29.02
CA MET A 53 -23.40 3.55 29.01
C MET A 53 -23.68 2.74 30.30
N VAL A 54 -22.72 1.87 30.65
CA VAL A 54 -22.86 1.07 31.89
C VAL A 54 -23.01 1.98 33.10
N THR A 55 -22.21 3.03 33.22
CA THR A 55 -22.31 3.99 34.33
C THR A 55 -23.67 4.68 34.36
N LYS A 56 -24.15 5.14 33.19
CA LYS A 56 -25.47 5.79 33.08
C LYS A 56 -26.60 4.86 33.47
N LEU A 57 -26.58 3.61 32.99
CA LEU A 57 -27.57 2.63 33.35
C LEU A 57 -27.55 2.31 34.87
N TYR A 58 -26.36 2.32 35.48
CA TYR A 58 -26.26 2.18 36.95
C TYR A 58 -26.85 3.39 37.70
N ASP A 59 -26.74 4.58 37.17
CA ASP A 59 -27.35 5.78 37.77
C ASP A 59 -28.88 5.66 37.72
N GLU A 60 -29.48 5.08 36.68
CA GLU A 60 -30.93 4.84 36.57
C GLU A 60 -31.44 3.70 37.48
N VAL A 61 -30.55 2.85 37.98
CA VAL A 61 -30.88 1.76 38.91
C VAL A 61 -31.17 2.29 40.35
N SER A 62 -30.68 3.47 40.69
CA SER A 62 -30.82 4.00 42.07
C SER A 62 -32.23 3.90 42.68
N PRO A 63 -33.33 4.19 41.97
CA PRO A 63 -34.67 4.06 42.54
C PRO A 63 -35.04 2.63 42.92
N VAL A 64 -34.66 1.62 42.11
CA VAL A 64 -34.98 0.23 42.41
C VAL A 64 -34.07 -0.33 43.52
N ASP A 65 -32.84 0.14 43.62
CA ASP A 65 -31.92 -0.20 44.70
C ASP A 65 -32.45 0.34 46.04
N ASP A 66 -32.93 1.58 46.07
CA ASP A 66 -33.54 2.18 47.27
C ASP A 66 -34.79 1.42 47.72
N LEU A 67 -35.64 1.01 46.76
CA LEU A 67 -36.82 0.18 47.05
C LEU A 67 -36.41 -1.19 47.62
N ALA A 68 -35.50 -1.89 47.00
CA ALA A 68 -35.04 -3.20 47.45
C ALA A 68 -34.42 -3.11 48.85
N ALA A 69 -33.55 -2.11 49.08
CA ALA A 69 -32.94 -1.89 50.39
C ALA A 69 -33.98 -1.60 51.49
N ALA A 70 -35.05 -0.86 51.18
CA ALA A 70 -36.12 -0.64 52.14
C ALA A 70 -36.85 -1.95 52.56
N PHE A 71 -37.15 -2.84 51.62
CA PHE A 71 -37.68 -4.14 51.86
C PHE A 71 -36.74 -5.08 52.63
N GLU A 72 -35.42 -4.98 52.39
CA GLU A 72 -34.40 -5.78 53.09
C GLU A 72 -34.33 -5.42 54.59
N VAL A 73 -34.66 -4.17 54.97
CA VAL A 73 -34.67 -3.70 56.36
C VAL A 73 -35.90 -4.20 57.13
N ASP A 74 -37.08 -4.13 56.54
CA ASP A 74 -38.33 -4.63 57.15
C ASP A 74 -39.22 -5.24 56.06
N PRO A 75 -39.05 -6.54 55.80
CA PRO A 75 -39.73 -7.22 54.70
C PRO A 75 -41.21 -7.40 54.89
N ASP A 76 -41.70 -7.27 56.13
CA ASP A 76 -43.13 -7.44 56.51
C ASP A 76 -43.91 -6.11 56.53
N ASP A 77 -43.18 -4.96 56.58
CA ASP A 77 -43.81 -3.63 56.47
C ASP A 77 -43.83 -3.15 55.03
N GLU A 78 -44.94 -3.35 54.36
CA GLU A 78 -45.18 -2.89 52.98
C GLU A 78 -46.09 -1.67 52.95
N ALA A 79 -46.59 -1.17 54.07
CA ALA A 79 -47.53 -0.06 54.06
C ALA A 79 -47.00 1.26 53.49
N TRP A 80 -45.69 1.41 53.44
CA TRP A 80 -45.02 2.56 52.85
C TRP A 80 -44.91 2.51 51.30
N PHE A 81 -45.01 1.30 50.71
CA PHE A 81 -44.72 1.10 49.26
C PHE A 81 -45.69 1.87 48.37
N PRO A 82 -47.02 1.87 48.53
CA PRO A 82 -47.91 2.64 47.69
C PRO A 82 -47.60 4.15 47.64
N ARG A 83 -47.16 4.70 48.76
CA ARG A 83 -46.74 6.13 48.77
C ARG A 83 -45.49 6.37 48.04
N VAL A 84 -44.45 5.55 48.18
CA VAL A 84 -43.16 5.70 47.49
C VAL A 84 -43.34 5.39 46.02
N ALA A 85 -44.13 4.41 45.62
CA ALA A 85 -44.45 4.16 44.22
C ALA A 85 -45.12 5.37 43.57
N GLY A 86 -46.07 6.04 44.28
CA GLY A 86 -46.67 7.29 43.82
C GLY A 86 -45.64 8.41 43.67
N GLU A 87 -44.71 8.60 44.61
CA GLU A 87 -43.65 9.58 44.54
C GLU A 87 -42.66 9.29 43.35
N LEU A 88 -42.40 8.02 43.06
CA LEU A 88 -41.58 7.63 41.90
C LEU A 88 -42.29 7.90 40.57
N LEU A 89 -43.60 7.65 40.50
CA LEU A 89 -44.42 7.92 39.30
C LEU A 89 -44.65 9.42 39.04
N GLU A 90 -44.36 10.31 39.99
CA GLU A 90 -44.35 11.76 39.77
C GLU A 90 -43.12 12.20 38.90
N ARG A 91 -42.10 11.34 38.77
CA ARG A 91 -40.96 11.58 37.86
C ARG A 91 -41.40 11.29 36.45
N GLU A 92 -41.09 12.21 35.53
CA GLU A 92 -41.51 12.11 34.13
C GLU A 92 -40.95 10.87 33.42
N GLU A 93 -39.78 10.39 33.87
CA GLU A 93 -39.09 9.24 33.30
C GLU A 93 -39.64 7.88 33.75
N VAL A 94 -40.36 7.81 34.87
CA VAL A 94 -40.84 6.54 35.45
C VAL A 94 -42.30 6.30 35.02
N SER A 95 -42.57 5.15 34.41
CA SER A 95 -43.93 4.74 33.98
C SER A 95 -44.45 3.52 34.70
N TYR A 96 -43.60 2.77 35.40
CA TYR A 96 -44.02 1.54 36.07
C TYR A 96 -43.23 1.33 37.36
N VAL A 97 -43.91 0.95 38.43
CA VAL A 97 -43.33 0.56 39.73
C VAL A 97 -44.05 -0.65 40.25
N ALA A 98 -43.32 -1.71 40.58
CA ALA A 98 -43.94 -2.94 41.10
C ALA A 98 -43.09 -3.59 42.18
N TYR A 99 -43.77 -4.45 42.98
CA TYR A 99 -43.14 -5.30 43.96
C TYR A 99 -43.68 -6.72 43.85
N VAL A 100 -42.77 -7.67 43.74
CA VAL A 100 -43.09 -9.10 43.76
C VAL A 100 -42.70 -9.67 45.09
N ARG A 101 -43.61 -10.33 45.76
CA ARG A 101 -43.40 -11.03 47.06
C ARG A 101 -43.24 -12.52 46.75
N GLY A 102 -42.09 -13.09 47.04
CA GLY A 102 -41.81 -14.45 46.61
C GLY A 102 -41.90 -14.56 45.06
N ASP A 103 -42.87 -15.35 44.62
CA ASP A 103 -43.13 -15.56 43.18
C ASP A 103 -44.46 -14.93 42.73
N THR A 104 -45.05 -14.01 43.53
CA THR A 104 -46.38 -13.45 43.26
C THR A 104 -46.31 -11.91 43.20
N MET A 105 -46.92 -11.30 42.21
CA MET A 105 -47.03 -9.85 42.10
C MET A 105 -47.85 -9.31 43.24
N ALA A 106 -47.22 -8.58 44.15
CA ALA A 106 -47.86 -8.01 45.31
C ALA A 106 -48.49 -6.62 45.07
N TYR A 107 -47.74 -5.81 44.32
CA TYR A 107 -48.13 -4.45 43.92
C TYR A 107 -47.66 -4.14 42.50
N ALA A 108 -48.50 -3.45 41.73
CA ALA A 108 -48.17 -2.93 40.41
C ALA A 108 -48.83 -1.57 40.20
N TYR A 109 -48.07 -0.58 39.83
CA TYR A 109 -48.52 0.80 39.67
C TYR A 109 -48.12 1.39 38.32
N PRO A 110 -48.96 2.23 37.64
CA PRO A 110 -50.26 2.71 38.11
C PRO A 110 -51.28 1.59 38.30
N GLU A 111 -52.00 1.60 39.43
CA GLU A 111 -52.99 0.56 39.75
C GLU A 111 -54.14 0.50 38.71
N GLU A 112 -54.51 1.63 38.11
CA GLU A 112 -55.55 1.69 37.07
C GLU A 112 -55.16 0.89 35.81
N GLU A 113 -53.86 0.72 35.54
CA GLU A 113 -53.33 0.04 34.34
C GLU A 113 -52.88 -1.39 34.65
N PHE A 114 -52.23 -1.63 35.83
CA PHE A 114 -51.56 -2.88 36.14
C PHE A 114 -52.19 -3.62 37.33
N GLY A 115 -53.23 -3.08 37.94
CA GLY A 115 -53.88 -3.69 39.10
C GLY A 115 -54.39 -5.10 38.85
N ASP A 116 -54.78 -5.44 37.67
CA ASP A 116 -55.23 -6.78 37.23
C ASP A 116 -54.06 -7.82 37.26
N THR A 117 -52.84 -7.41 37.31
CA THR A 117 -51.65 -8.29 37.39
C THR A 117 -51.30 -8.69 38.82
N VAL A 118 -51.90 -8.01 39.80
CA VAL A 118 -51.68 -8.30 41.20
C VAL A 118 -52.28 -9.67 41.55
N GLY A 119 -51.47 -10.55 42.13
CA GLY A 119 -51.77 -11.92 42.39
C GLY A 119 -51.33 -12.94 41.36
N ASP A 120 -50.80 -12.48 40.19
CA ASP A 120 -50.25 -13.36 39.20
C ASP A 120 -48.88 -13.90 39.63
N ASP A 121 -48.53 -15.09 39.09
CA ASP A 121 -47.25 -15.75 39.30
C ASP A 121 -46.18 -15.18 38.33
N LEU A 122 -44.90 -15.13 38.78
CA LEU A 122 -43.78 -14.67 38.00
C LEU A 122 -43.67 -15.29 36.61
N THR A 123 -44.10 -16.53 36.46
CA THR A 123 -44.09 -17.24 35.17
C THR A 123 -45.02 -16.64 34.13
N SER A 124 -45.95 -15.77 34.54
CA SER A 124 -46.86 -15.02 33.68
C SER A 124 -46.25 -13.75 33.12
N PHE A 125 -45.09 -13.36 33.59
CA PHE A 125 -44.40 -12.12 33.22
C PHE A 125 -43.16 -12.38 32.35
N SER A 126 -42.42 -11.30 32.06
CA SER A 126 -41.16 -11.37 31.32
C SER A 126 -40.14 -12.26 32.05
N TYR A 127 -39.26 -12.88 31.26
CA TYR A 127 -38.17 -13.71 31.75
C TYR A 127 -37.23 -12.96 32.71
N VAL A 128 -37.19 -11.64 32.65
CA VAL A 128 -36.36 -10.79 33.53
C VAL A 128 -36.60 -11.04 34.98
N TYR A 129 -37.85 -11.25 35.41
CA TYR A 129 -38.22 -11.57 36.78
C TYR A 129 -37.61 -12.91 37.23
N THR A 130 -37.71 -13.93 36.38
CA THR A 130 -37.10 -15.23 36.69
C THR A 130 -35.57 -15.13 36.73
N LEU A 131 -34.97 -14.30 35.91
CA LEU A 131 -33.52 -14.10 35.88
C LEU A 131 -33.06 -13.34 37.14
N ALA A 132 -33.76 -12.31 37.56
CA ALA A 132 -33.46 -11.52 38.75
C ALA A 132 -33.41 -12.37 40.00
N LYS A 133 -34.35 -13.31 40.18
CA LYS A 133 -34.39 -14.27 41.30
C LYS A 133 -33.09 -15.05 41.49
N TRP A 134 -32.35 -15.34 40.39
CA TRP A 134 -31.12 -16.13 40.39
C TRP A 134 -29.85 -15.30 40.29
N THR A 135 -29.99 -13.97 40.25
CA THR A 135 -28.92 -13.02 40.11
C THR A 135 -28.63 -12.31 41.43
N ASP A 136 -27.36 -12.10 41.75
CA ASP A 136 -26.96 -11.40 42.99
C ASP A 136 -26.84 -9.86 42.76
N GLY A 137 -27.60 -9.32 41.80
CA GLY A 137 -27.61 -7.91 41.44
C GLY A 137 -28.89 -7.55 40.72
N PHE A 138 -28.96 -6.34 40.19
CA PHE A 138 -30.11 -5.94 39.38
C PHE A 138 -30.02 -6.55 37.96
N VAL A 139 -31.18 -6.67 37.35
CA VAL A 139 -31.33 -7.11 35.96
C VAL A 139 -32.03 -6.01 35.18
N VAL A 140 -31.61 -5.79 33.95
CA VAL A 140 -32.25 -4.83 33.02
C VAL A 140 -32.81 -5.58 31.84
N GLU A 141 -34.07 -5.35 31.51
CA GLU A 141 -34.68 -5.75 30.25
C GLU A 141 -35.07 -4.49 29.48
N SER A 142 -34.70 -4.46 28.20
CA SER A 142 -34.95 -3.31 27.31
C SER A 142 -36.22 -3.55 26.49
N SER A 143 -36.84 -2.46 26.06
CA SER A 143 -37.95 -2.45 25.11
C SER A 143 -39.14 -3.33 25.51
N VAL A 144 -39.49 -3.33 26.81
CA VAL A 144 -40.70 -3.99 27.27
C VAL A 144 -41.91 -3.09 26.99
N GLU A 145 -42.84 -3.57 26.18
CA GLU A 145 -44.07 -2.86 25.86
C GLU A 145 -45.06 -3.05 27.03
N LEU A 146 -45.45 -1.94 27.67
CA LEU A 146 -46.49 -1.89 28.68
C LEU A 146 -47.89 -1.96 28.06
N SER A 147 -48.89 -2.23 28.86
CA SER A 147 -50.31 -2.25 28.43
C SER A 147 -50.76 -0.94 27.81
N SER A 148 -50.14 0.17 28.19
CA SER A 148 -50.35 1.51 27.58
C SER A 148 -49.81 1.63 26.14
N GLY A 149 -49.00 0.69 25.69
CA GLY A 149 -48.24 0.77 24.41
C GLY A 149 -46.96 1.59 24.52
N GLU A 150 -46.55 1.97 25.74
CA GLU A 150 -45.28 2.64 26.00
C GLU A 150 -44.16 1.61 26.19
N ASN A 151 -43.01 1.80 25.56
CA ASN A 151 -41.83 0.97 25.78
C ASN A 151 -41.01 1.48 26.94
N VAL A 152 -40.60 0.56 27.81
CA VAL A 152 -39.81 0.86 28.99
C VAL A 152 -38.60 -0.08 29.11
N PHE A 153 -37.60 0.40 29.82
CA PHE A 153 -36.54 -0.44 30.40
C PHE A 153 -37.03 -0.87 31.78
N LEU A 154 -37.14 -2.17 32.03
CA LEU A 154 -37.43 -2.70 33.33
C LEU A 154 -36.13 -2.93 34.11
N PHE A 155 -36.00 -2.23 35.22
CA PHE A 155 -34.95 -2.44 36.20
C PHE A 155 -35.55 -3.30 37.33
N VAL A 156 -34.99 -4.50 37.49
CA VAL A 156 -35.46 -5.47 38.47
C VAL A 156 -34.35 -5.78 39.47
N ARG A 157 -34.62 -5.63 40.75
CA ARG A 157 -33.69 -5.92 41.83
C ARG A 157 -34.25 -6.99 42.75
N PRO A 158 -33.55 -8.13 42.99
CA PRO A 158 -33.97 -9.09 43.97
C PRO A 158 -33.83 -8.52 45.38
N VAL A 159 -34.81 -8.79 46.24
CA VAL A 159 -34.80 -8.50 47.65
C VAL A 159 -34.41 -9.77 48.40
N ASN A 160 -33.26 -9.71 49.10
CA ASN A 160 -32.72 -10.84 49.83
C ASN A 160 -32.71 -10.57 51.35
N VAL A 161 -33.36 -11.38 52.12
CA VAL A 161 -33.41 -11.25 53.56
C VAL A 161 -32.70 -12.43 54.23
N GLY A 162 -31.69 -12.14 55.02
CA GLY A 162 -30.88 -13.18 55.65
C GLY A 162 -30.20 -14.15 54.67
N GLY A 163 -29.95 -13.74 53.42
CA GLY A 163 -29.35 -14.55 52.37
C GLY A 163 -30.32 -15.48 51.64
N SER A 164 -31.64 -15.29 51.86
CA SER A 164 -32.71 -16.02 51.14
C SER A 164 -33.50 -15.04 50.29
N TYR A 165 -33.89 -15.44 49.10
CA TYR A 165 -34.74 -14.69 48.19
C TYR A 165 -36.12 -14.44 48.87
N TYR A 166 -36.52 -13.18 48.89
CA TYR A 166 -37.75 -12.74 49.47
C TYR A 166 -38.76 -12.18 48.49
N GLY A 167 -38.26 -11.52 47.46
CA GLY A 167 -39.06 -10.89 46.42
C GLY A 167 -38.24 -10.06 45.48
N GLU A 168 -38.89 -9.17 44.74
CA GLU A 168 -38.24 -8.29 43.75
C GLU A 168 -38.85 -6.89 43.76
N ALA A 169 -38.01 -5.87 43.73
CA ALA A 169 -38.41 -4.51 43.45
C ALA A 169 -38.24 -4.22 41.96
N VAL A 170 -39.18 -3.52 41.35
CA VAL A 170 -39.20 -3.25 39.90
C VAL A 170 -39.50 -1.78 39.64
N VAL A 171 -38.72 -1.18 38.74
CA VAL A 171 -38.99 0.17 38.20
C VAL A 171 -38.90 0.14 36.69
N GLY A 172 -39.93 0.61 36.03
CA GLY A 172 -39.95 0.79 34.56
C GLY A 172 -39.67 2.25 34.20
N VAL A 173 -38.58 2.48 33.49
CA VAL A 173 -38.16 3.79 33.03
C VAL A 173 -38.39 3.88 31.50
N LYS A 174 -38.93 4.99 31.01
CA LYS A 174 -39.25 5.21 29.60
C LYS A 174 -38.02 4.94 28.72
N GLU A 175 -38.22 4.13 27.70
CA GLU A 175 -37.15 3.80 26.75
C GLU A 175 -36.56 5.06 26.10
N SER A 176 -37.38 6.02 25.68
CA SER A 176 -36.92 7.27 25.08
C SER A 176 -35.99 8.05 26.00
N TYR A 177 -36.28 8.09 27.32
CA TYR A 177 -35.45 8.78 28.30
C TYR A 177 -34.09 8.06 28.46
N VAL A 178 -34.10 6.75 28.63
CA VAL A 178 -32.86 5.96 28.77
C VAL A 178 -31.99 6.12 27.56
N LEU A 179 -32.56 6.01 26.35
CA LEU A 179 -31.80 6.15 25.09
C LEU A 179 -31.20 7.56 24.92
N GLU A 180 -31.92 8.60 25.36
CA GLU A 180 -31.41 9.98 25.37
C GLU A 180 -30.21 10.12 26.34
N GLN A 181 -30.28 9.51 27.51
CA GLN A 181 -29.16 9.51 28.47
C GLN A 181 -27.94 8.76 27.96
N LEU A 182 -28.12 7.74 27.10
CA LEU A 182 -27.02 6.97 26.49
C LEU A 182 -26.26 7.75 25.41
N ASP A 183 -26.76 8.91 24.96
CA ASP A 183 -26.07 9.88 24.11
C ASP A 183 -25.52 9.28 22.79
N PHE A 184 -26.32 8.49 22.09
CA PHE A 184 -25.94 7.95 20.78
C PHE A 184 -25.70 9.03 19.72
N ALA A 185 -26.26 10.24 19.91
CA ALA A 185 -26.04 11.37 19.02
C ALA A 185 -24.54 11.72 18.89
N SER A 186 -23.75 11.57 19.97
CA SER A 186 -22.32 11.77 19.95
C SER A 186 -21.59 10.82 18.99
N LEU A 187 -22.08 9.59 18.81
CA LEU A 187 -21.53 8.64 17.84
C LEU A 187 -21.81 9.07 16.40
N GLU A 188 -23.03 9.54 16.14
CA GLU A 188 -23.45 10.05 14.82
C GLU A 188 -22.69 11.33 14.44
N GLU A 189 -22.52 12.26 15.40
CA GLU A 189 -21.71 13.47 15.19
C GLU A 189 -20.23 13.14 14.92
N ALA A 190 -19.73 12.06 15.49
CA ALA A 190 -18.39 11.54 15.20
C ALA A 190 -18.29 10.79 13.85
N GLY A 191 -19.40 10.70 13.10
CA GLY A 191 -19.49 10.05 11.79
C GLY A 191 -19.58 8.54 11.83
N TYR A 192 -20.10 7.99 12.92
CA TYR A 192 -20.34 6.54 13.07
C TYR A 192 -21.83 6.22 13.02
N LEU A 193 -22.15 5.16 12.31
CA LEU A 193 -23.41 4.44 12.44
C LEU A 193 -23.30 3.47 13.60
N TYR A 194 -24.38 3.28 14.34
CA TYR A 194 -24.40 2.38 15.51
C TYR A 194 -25.59 1.43 15.48
N GLU A 195 -25.47 0.32 16.18
CA GLU A 195 -26.53 -0.63 16.48
C GLU A 195 -26.25 -1.25 17.85
N LEU A 196 -27.15 -0.98 18.82
CA LEU A 196 -27.20 -1.65 20.13
C LEU A 196 -28.21 -2.75 20.04
N TRP A 197 -27.83 -3.97 20.38
CA TRP A 197 -28.71 -5.11 20.35
C TRP A 197 -28.41 -6.11 21.48
N SER A 198 -29.39 -6.88 21.82
CA SER A 198 -29.30 -8.00 22.77
C SER A 198 -29.67 -9.30 22.08
N VAL A 199 -29.43 -10.41 22.79
CA VAL A 199 -29.97 -11.73 22.42
C VAL A 199 -31.16 -12.02 23.28
N SER A 200 -32.31 -12.24 22.64
CA SER A 200 -33.52 -12.63 23.34
C SER A 200 -33.28 -13.96 24.11
N PRO A 201 -33.50 -13.99 25.42
CA PRO A 201 -33.34 -15.21 26.19
C PRO A 201 -34.40 -16.26 25.88
N GLN A 202 -35.49 -15.89 25.23
CA GLN A 202 -36.62 -16.78 24.94
C GLN A 202 -36.37 -17.66 23.72
N ASP A 203 -35.82 -17.09 22.63
CA ASP A 203 -35.68 -17.77 21.33
C ASP A 203 -34.28 -17.63 20.68
N GLY A 204 -33.39 -16.86 21.32
CA GLY A 204 -32.03 -16.61 20.78
C GLY A 204 -31.99 -15.65 19.59
N SER A 205 -33.09 -14.98 19.28
CA SER A 205 -33.15 -13.98 18.22
C SER A 205 -32.39 -12.72 18.63
N LYS A 206 -31.95 -11.96 17.62
CA LYS A 206 -31.35 -10.65 17.79
C LYS A 206 -32.48 -9.62 18.03
N ASP A 207 -32.45 -8.99 19.17
CA ASP A 207 -33.35 -7.91 19.52
C ASP A 207 -32.58 -6.57 19.43
N VAL A 208 -33.03 -5.66 18.57
CA VAL A 208 -32.37 -4.36 18.34
C VAL A 208 -33.00 -3.34 19.29
N ILE A 209 -32.20 -2.85 20.24
CA ILE A 209 -32.57 -1.85 21.22
C ILE A 209 -32.57 -0.46 20.64
N ALA A 210 -31.50 -0.12 19.93
CA ALA A 210 -31.33 1.18 19.28
C ALA A 210 -30.40 1.06 18.05
N ALA A 211 -30.68 1.83 17.00
CA ALA A 211 -29.83 1.86 15.81
C ALA A 211 -29.93 3.23 15.12
N SER A 212 -28.85 3.61 14.43
CA SER A 212 -28.86 4.72 13.49
C SER A 212 -29.93 4.51 12.42
N GLY A 213 -30.53 5.60 11.93
CA GLY A 213 -31.60 5.54 10.94
C GLY A 213 -31.18 4.85 9.64
N GLY A 214 -32.09 4.07 9.05
CA GLY A 214 -31.86 3.34 7.80
C GLY A 214 -31.52 1.86 8.00
N SER A 215 -31.43 1.12 6.90
CA SER A 215 -31.03 -0.29 6.92
C SER A 215 -29.54 -0.41 6.60
N HIS A 216 -28.74 -0.78 7.59
CA HIS A 216 -27.30 -0.90 7.48
C HIS A 216 -26.84 -2.33 7.79
N ASP A 217 -25.78 -2.79 7.12
CA ASP A 217 -25.15 -4.08 7.39
C ASP A 217 -23.98 -3.91 8.37
N PHE A 218 -24.18 -4.32 9.61
CA PHE A 218 -23.19 -4.29 10.68
C PHE A 218 -22.31 -5.56 10.74
N SER A 219 -22.28 -6.40 9.70
CA SER A 219 -21.47 -7.64 9.69
C SER A 219 -19.98 -7.35 9.88
N HIS A 220 -19.49 -6.24 9.32
CA HIS A 220 -18.10 -5.78 9.40
C HIS A 220 -17.85 -4.64 10.40
N ALA A 221 -18.82 -4.35 11.26
CA ALA A 221 -18.71 -3.33 12.30
C ALA A 221 -17.70 -3.73 13.39
N ALA A 222 -17.11 -2.73 14.04
CA ALA A 222 -16.44 -2.94 15.32
C ALA A 222 -17.50 -3.23 16.38
N LYS A 223 -17.27 -4.24 17.21
CA LYS A 223 -18.27 -4.71 18.20
C LYS A 223 -17.64 -4.78 19.58
N SER A 224 -18.39 -4.35 20.59
CA SER A 224 -18.09 -4.56 21.99
C SER A 224 -19.29 -5.17 22.68
N THR A 225 -19.04 -6.20 23.46
CA THR A 225 -20.08 -6.95 24.15
C THR A 225 -19.90 -6.80 25.66
N PHE A 226 -20.98 -6.55 26.37
CA PHE A 226 -21.02 -6.40 27.82
C PHE A 226 -22.27 -7.07 28.41
N ASN A 227 -22.25 -7.36 29.70
CA ASN A 227 -23.33 -8.05 30.39
C ASN A 227 -24.09 -7.09 31.31
N MET A 228 -25.44 -7.08 31.18
CA MET A 228 -26.35 -6.24 31.96
C MET A 228 -27.61 -6.99 32.49
N PRO A 229 -27.53 -8.09 33.19
CA PRO A 229 -26.78 -9.32 33.04
C PRO A 229 -27.06 -10.08 31.76
N THR A 230 -28.07 -9.69 30.97
CA THR A 230 -28.22 -10.15 29.58
C THR A 230 -27.09 -9.59 28.74
N GLN A 231 -26.68 -10.33 27.71
CA GLN A 231 -25.57 -9.95 26.85
C GLN A 231 -26.01 -8.88 25.83
N TRP A 232 -25.46 -7.67 25.98
CA TRP A 232 -25.66 -6.58 25.03
C TRP A 232 -24.44 -6.40 24.16
N THR A 233 -24.68 -6.05 22.93
CA THR A 233 -23.61 -5.79 21.97
C THR A 233 -23.84 -4.45 21.30
N LEU A 234 -22.86 -3.55 21.43
CA LEU A 234 -22.81 -2.30 20.69
C LEU A 234 -21.88 -2.48 19.48
N SER A 235 -22.42 -2.21 18.31
CA SER A 235 -21.72 -2.28 17.03
C SER A 235 -21.61 -0.89 16.45
N ILE A 236 -20.41 -0.48 15.99
CA ILE A 236 -20.24 0.80 15.29
C ILE A 236 -19.44 0.61 14.00
N MET A 237 -19.77 1.41 13.00
CA MET A 237 -19.00 1.49 11.76
C MET A 237 -19.03 2.91 11.21
N PRO A 238 -17.95 3.39 10.55
CA PRO A 238 -17.96 4.70 9.92
C PRO A 238 -19.00 4.76 8.79
N GLU A 239 -19.77 5.85 8.70
CA GLU A 239 -20.76 6.07 7.65
C GLU A 239 -20.19 5.93 6.23
N GLN A 240 -18.96 6.42 6.02
CA GLN A 240 -18.25 6.35 4.75
C GLN A 240 -17.44 5.06 4.54
N GLY A 241 -17.60 4.07 5.45
CA GLY A 241 -16.80 2.85 5.49
C GLY A 241 -15.41 3.05 6.12
N TRP A 242 -14.69 1.95 6.37
CA TRP A 242 -13.40 1.97 7.08
C TRP A 242 -12.31 2.78 6.39
N ILE A 243 -12.35 2.84 5.04
CA ILE A 243 -11.43 3.67 4.25
C ILE A 243 -12.29 4.55 3.33
N PRO A 244 -12.33 5.87 3.54
CA PRO A 244 -13.04 6.79 2.68
C PRO A 244 -12.57 6.68 1.23
N ARG A 245 -13.48 6.82 0.29
CA ARG A 245 -13.20 6.69 -1.14
C ARG A 245 -12.08 7.62 -1.61
N GLU A 246 -11.99 8.81 -1.04
CA GLU A 246 -10.96 9.79 -1.37
C GLU A 246 -9.55 9.24 -1.08
N TRP A 247 -9.34 8.65 0.09
CA TRP A 247 -8.06 8.03 0.46
C TRP A 247 -7.71 6.83 -0.41
N SER A 248 -8.71 6.04 -0.83
CA SER A 248 -8.51 4.95 -1.77
C SER A 248 -8.02 5.46 -3.12
N ILE A 249 -8.58 6.58 -3.61
CA ILE A 249 -8.17 7.23 -4.85
C ILE A 249 -6.75 7.80 -4.70
N PHE A 250 -6.45 8.53 -3.62
CA PHE A 250 -5.10 9.07 -3.36
C PHE A 250 -4.05 7.98 -3.33
N LEU A 251 -4.33 6.86 -2.68
CA LEU A 251 -3.40 5.73 -2.63
C LEU A 251 -3.19 5.12 -4.01
N ALA A 252 -4.26 4.89 -4.78
CA ALA A 252 -4.17 4.35 -6.13
C ALA A 252 -3.36 5.28 -7.06
N VAL A 253 -3.62 6.59 -7.02
CA VAL A 253 -2.85 7.58 -7.78
C VAL A 253 -1.39 7.59 -7.32
N GLY A 254 -1.13 7.53 -6.03
CA GLY A 254 0.22 7.45 -5.47
C GLY A 254 1.01 6.26 -6.00
N VAL A 255 0.41 5.07 -6.02
CA VAL A 255 0.99 3.85 -6.59
C VAL A 255 1.34 4.05 -8.06
N ILE A 256 0.41 4.57 -8.88
CA ILE A 256 0.63 4.82 -10.31
C ILE A 256 1.77 5.83 -10.54
N VAL A 257 1.83 6.89 -9.75
CA VAL A 257 2.89 7.91 -9.86
C VAL A 257 4.26 7.31 -9.52
N VAL A 258 4.36 6.53 -8.45
CA VAL A 258 5.62 5.85 -8.07
C VAL A 258 6.07 4.89 -9.17
N GLU A 259 5.16 4.09 -9.72
CA GLU A 259 5.48 3.19 -10.85
C GLU A 259 5.97 3.99 -12.07
N ALA A 260 5.28 5.06 -12.44
CA ALA A 260 5.66 5.91 -13.57
C ALA A 260 7.05 6.53 -13.38
N LEU A 261 7.39 6.97 -12.15
CA LEU A 261 8.72 7.51 -11.83
C LEU A 261 9.81 6.44 -11.95
N ILE A 262 9.58 5.22 -11.44
CA ILE A 262 10.54 4.12 -11.54
C ILE A 262 10.78 3.75 -13.00
N PHE A 263 9.72 3.62 -13.82
CA PHE A 263 9.85 3.34 -15.25
C PHE A 263 10.52 4.47 -16.01
N GLY A 264 10.17 5.72 -15.71
CA GLY A 264 10.81 6.91 -16.28
C GLY A 264 12.32 6.94 -16.00
N LEU A 265 12.73 6.68 -14.77
CA LEU A 265 14.13 6.60 -14.37
C LEU A 265 14.86 5.46 -15.08
N ALA A 266 14.26 4.27 -15.13
CA ALA A 266 14.83 3.12 -15.82
C ALA A 266 15.03 3.41 -17.32
N PHE A 267 14.05 4.03 -17.97
CA PHE A 267 14.13 4.45 -19.36
C PHE A 267 15.23 5.49 -19.59
N ALA A 268 15.32 6.51 -18.74
CA ALA A 268 16.34 7.54 -18.80
C ALA A 268 17.76 6.96 -18.68
N LEU A 269 17.96 6.02 -17.75
CA LEU A 269 19.23 5.32 -17.56
C LEU A 269 19.60 4.47 -18.78
N LEU A 270 18.65 3.80 -19.41
CA LEU A 270 18.87 3.02 -20.63
C LEU A 270 19.20 3.93 -21.81
N ALA A 271 18.52 5.06 -21.95
CA ALA A 271 18.79 6.07 -22.98
C ALA A 271 20.20 6.66 -22.83
N LEU A 272 20.60 7.01 -21.61
CA LEU A 272 21.94 7.50 -21.28
C LEU A 272 23.03 6.48 -21.60
N ARG A 273 22.81 5.21 -21.24
CA ARG A 273 23.74 4.12 -21.59
C ARG A 273 23.88 3.93 -23.11
N ARG A 274 22.78 4.09 -23.83
CA ARG A 274 22.76 3.99 -25.30
C ARG A 274 23.51 5.16 -25.94
N ALA A 275 23.25 6.39 -25.49
CA ALA A 275 23.95 7.58 -25.96
C ALA A 275 25.46 7.50 -25.72
N ARG A 276 25.89 7.07 -24.51
CA ARG A 276 27.31 6.88 -24.21
C ARG A 276 27.98 5.84 -25.10
N ARG A 277 27.29 4.76 -25.48
CA ARG A 277 27.83 3.76 -26.43
C ARG A 277 27.98 4.33 -27.83
N PHE A 278 27.03 5.10 -28.32
CA PHE A 278 27.13 5.78 -29.62
C PHE A 278 28.30 6.76 -29.64
N HIS A 279 28.50 7.57 -28.61
CA HIS A 279 29.66 8.47 -28.53
C HIS A 279 30.97 7.70 -28.41
N ALA A 280 31.03 6.61 -27.69
CA ALA A 280 32.24 5.80 -27.59
C ALA A 280 32.60 5.10 -28.91
N GLU A 281 31.64 4.72 -29.76
CA GLU A 281 31.89 4.16 -31.10
C GLU A 281 32.29 5.25 -32.11
N ALA A 282 31.71 6.43 -32.05
CA ALA A 282 32.05 7.54 -32.89
C ALA A 282 33.52 8.01 -32.68
N VAL A 283 33.97 8.05 -31.42
CA VAL A 283 35.36 8.43 -31.06
C VAL A 283 36.39 7.35 -31.43
N ARG A 284 35.97 6.12 -31.77
CA ARG A 284 36.87 5.02 -32.12
C ARG A 284 37.40 5.09 -33.55
N ARG A 285 36.76 5.84 -34.44
CA ARG A 285 37.17 5.99 -35.82
C ARG A 285 37.59 7.41 -36.09
N ASP A 286 38.58 7.55 -36.97
CA ASP A 286 39.01 8.84 -37.55
C ASP A 286 37.97 9.27 -38.58
N ASP A 287 37.41 10.47 -38.42
CA ASP A 287 36.30 10.97 -39.25
C ASP A 287 36.73 11.24 -40.71
N GLU A 288 38.03 11.49 -40.97
CA GLU A 288 38.55 11.79 -42.31
C GLU A 288 38.90 10.52 -43.10
N THR A 289 39.38 9.47 -42.45
CA THR A 289 39.84 8.24 -43.14
C THR A 289 38.91 7.05 -42.93
N GLY A 290 38.02 7.09 -41.89
CA GLY A 290 37.23 5.94 -41.48
C GLY A 290 38.04 4.79 -40.87
N LEU A 291 39.34 4.94 -40.71
CA LEU A 291 40.25 4.02 -40.01
C LEU A 291 40.04 4.14 -38.49
N LEU A 292 40.68 3.26 -37.71
CA LEU A 292 40.67 3.45 -36.25
C LEU A 292 41.45 4.72 -35.88
N ALA A 293 40.94 5.45 -34.89
CA ALA A 293 41.68 6.51 -34.22
C ALA A 293 42.80 5.88 -33.36
N TYR A 294 43.88 6.60 -33.12
CA TYR A 294 45.07 6.13 -32.42
C TYR A 294 44.78 5.39 -31.09
N ARG A 295 43.93 5.98 -30.24
CA ARG A 295 43.54 5.34 -28.96
C ARG A 295 42.82 3.99 -29.15
N ALA A 296 41.87 3.95 -30.07
CA ALA A 296 41.17 2.71 -30.39
C ALA A 296 42.08 1.64 -31.00
N PHE A 297 43.13 2.05 -31.70
CA PHE A 297 44.16 1.18 -32.24
C PHE A 297 45.03 0.58 -31.13
N VAL A 298 45.49 1.37 -30.18
CA VAL A 298 46.25 0.89 -28.99
C VAL A 298 45.42 -0.12 -28.19
N ASP A 299 44.15 0.20 -27.91
CA ASP A 299 43.23 -0.74 -27.22
C ASP A 299 43.04 -2.05 -28.02
N GLU A 300 43.06 -2.00 -29.36
CA GLU A 300 42.92 -3.20 -30.19
C GLU A 300 44.20 -4.01 -30.23
N LEU A 301 45.34 -3.33 -30.19
CA LEU A 301 46.68 -3.92 -30.16
C LEU A 301 46.90 -4.67 -28.83
N GLU A 302 46.56 -4.03 -27.69
CA GLU A 302 46.62 -4.65 -26.37
C GLU A 302 45.70 -5.89 -26.29
N ARG A 303 44.46 -5.78 -26.79
CA ARG A 303 43.55 -6.90 -26.85
C ARG A 303 44.03 -8.04 -27.75
N SER A 304 44.74 -7.71 -28.81
CA SER A 304 45.29 -8.71 -29.70
C SER A 304 46.50 -9.42 -29.12
N ALA A 305 47.33 -8.69 -28.38
CA ALA A 305 48.48 -9.24 -27.68
C ALA A 305 48.08 -10.15 -26.47
N CYS A 306 46.99 -9.81 -25.80
CA CYS A 306 46.50 -10.58 -24.66
C CYS A 306 45.65 -11.82 -25.03
N ARG A 307 45.20 -11.94 -26.29
CA ARG A 307 44.21 -12.98 -26.66
C ARG A 307 44.79 -14.33 -27.05
N ASP A 308 45.97 -14.35 -27.61
CA ASP A 308 46.56 -15.60 -28.09
C ASP A 308 48.10 -15.40 -28.26
N GLU A 309 48.88 -15.93 -27.33
CA GLU A 309 50.36 -15.88 -27.40
C GLU A 309 50.95 -16.63 -28.61
N ALA A 310 50.11 -17.40 -29.34
CA ALA A 310 50.52 -18.27 -30.42
C ALA A 310 50.34 -17.65 -31.84
N VAL A 311 49.63 -16.51 -31.96
CA VAL A 311 49.43 -15.89 -33.30
C VAL A 311 50.43 -14.77 -33.51
N PRO A 312 51.34 -14.91 -34.48
CA PRO A 312 52.30 -13.86 -34.77
C PRO A 312 51.59 -12.58 -35.27
N LEU A 313 52.02 -11.44 -34.75
CA LEU A 313 51.52 -10.13 -35.12
C LEU A 313 52.57 -9.41 -35.95
N THR A 314 52.16 -8.88 -37.12
CA THR A 314 52.99 -7.99 -37.91
C THR A 314 52.42 -6.58 -37.87
N ILE A 315 53.20 -5.60 -37.43
CA ILE A 315 52.80 -4.20 -37.38
C ILE A 315 53.57 -3.47 -38.49
N VAL A 316 52.82 -2.82 -39.38
CA VAL A 316 53.38 -1.99 -40.44
C VAL A 316 53.00 -0.53 -40.15
N CYS A 317 54.00 0.34 -40.09
CA CYS A 317 53.81 1.78 -39.99
C CYS A 317 54.16 2.43 -41.34
N LEU A 318 53.27 3.31 -41.75
CA LEU A 318 53.42 4.07 -43.08
C LEU A 318 53.40 5.56 -42.74
N MET A 319 54.29 6.31 -43.32
CA MET A 319 54.39 7.73 -43.15
C MET A 319 54.49 8.42 -44.53
N VAL A 320 53.56 9.33 -44.79
CA VAL A 320 53.58 10.16 -46.05
C VAL A 320 54.45 11.35 -45.81
N ASP A 321 55.54 11.40 -46.55
CA ASP A 321 56.54 12.46 -46.42
C ASP A 321 55.97 13.81 -46.87
N GLY A 322 56.17 14.84 -46.07
CA GLY A 322 55.70 16.18 -46.36
C GLY A 322 54.20 16.38 -46.44
N PHE A 323 53.40 15.42 -45.84
CA PHE A 323 51.92 15.43 -45.87
C PHE A 323 51.31 16.78 -45.46
N GLU A 324 51.73 17.35 -44.36
CA GLU A 324 51.17 18.62 -43.85
C GLU A 324 51.52 19.80 -44.84
N HIS A 325 52.71 19.83 -45.35
CA HIS A 325 53.11 20.88 -46.32
C HIS A 325 52.32 20.77 -47.61
N ALA A 326 52.15 19.55 -48.12
CA ALA A 326 51.33 19.30 -49.30
C ALA A 326 49.83 19.62 -49.04
N ALA A 327 49.32 19.25 -47.91
CA ALA A 327 47.95 19.52 -47.55
C ALA A 327 47.61 21.01 -47.37
N LEU A 328 48.57 21.78 -46.84
CA LEU A 328 48.45 23.24 -46.76
C LEU A 328 48.54 23.90 -48.16
N SER A 329 49.39 23.38 -49.06
CA SER A 329 49.59 23.94 -50.40
C SER A 329 48.44 23.61 -51.38
N LEU A 330 47.78 22.46 -51.18
CA LEU A 330 46.71 21.95 -52.06
C LEU A 330 45.32 22.29 -51.63
N GLY A 331 45.17 22.68 -50.36
CA GLY A 331 43.90 23.00 -49.74
C GLY A 331 43.15 21.79 -49.16
N PRO A 332 42.05 22.05 -48.43
CA PRO A 332 41.36 21.05 -47.67
C PRO A 332 40.67 19.95 -48.47
N GLU A 333 40.22 20.26 -49.72
CA GLU A 333 39.54 19.27 -50.56
C GLU A 333 40.48 18.18 -51.05
N ALA A 334 41.68 18.56 -51.48
CA ALA A 334 42.70 17.60 -51.95
C ALA A 334 43.16 16.69 -50.76
N ARG A 335 43.33 17.28 -49.60
CA ARG A 335 43.65 16.53 -48.39
C ARG A 335 42.53 15.53 -48.04
N ARG A 336 41.26 15.96 -48.04
CA ARG A 336 40.11 15.10 -47.75
C ARG A 336 40.01 13.95 -48.74
N SER A 337 40.07 14.23 -50.03
CA SER A 337 39.99 13.21 -51.06
C SER A 337 41.09 12.15 -50.94
N TYR A 338 42.29 12.54 -50.55
CA TYR A 338 43.39 11.60 -50.31
C TYR A 338 43.09 10.75 -49.05
N LEU A 339 42.69 11.35 -47.93
CA LEU A 339 42.43 10.64 -46.68
C LEU A 339 41.26 9.69 -46.82
N GLU A 340 40.21 10.05 -47.55
CA GLU A 340 39.07 9.17 -47.84
C GLU A 340 39.46 7.95 -48.67
N SER A 341 40.47 8.07 -49.55
CA SER A 341 40.94 6.94 -50.34
C SER A 341 41.85 5.96 -49.60
N VAL A 342 42.54 6.42 -48.55
CA VAL A 342 43.56 5.63 -47.82
C VAL A 342 43.06 4.29 -47.35
N LYS A 343 41.84 4.24 -46.82
CA LYS A 343 41.26 2.99 -46.33
C LYS A 343 41.02 1.98 -47.44
N GLY A 344 40.49 2.43 -48.55
CA GLY A 344 40.25 1.59 -49.75
C GLY A 344 41.53 1.02 -50.28
N GLU A 345 42.57 1.84 -50.40
CA GLU A 345 43.91 1.43 -50.91
C GLU A 345 44.56 0.39 -49.99
N ILE A 346 44.44 0.56 -48.64
CA ILE A 346 44.94 -0.44 -47.67
C ILE A 346 44.18 -1.74 -47.81
N ASP A 347 42.83 -1.68 -47.84
CA ASP A 347 41.94 -2.87 -47.93
C ASP A 347 42.16 -3.61 -49.26
N GLU A 348 42.53 -2.92 -50.35
CA GLU A 348 42.83 -3.54 -51.63
C GLU A 348 44.17 -4.28 -51.64
N VAL A 349 45.21 -3.70 -51.02
CA VAL A 349 46.52 -4.33 -50.94
C VAL A 349 46.60 -5.47 -49.94
N ILE A 350 45.91 -5.34 -48.78
CA ILE A 350 45.94 -6.34 -47.70
C ILE A 350 44.67 -7.13 -47.72
N GLN A 351 44.67 -8.31 -48.27
CA GLN A 351 43.49 -9.20 -48.35
C GLN A 351 43.31 -10.12 -47.15
N VAL A 352 44.28 -10.16 -46.22
CA VAL A 352 44.19 -10.92 -44.97
C VAL A 352 43.60 -10.06 -43.87
N GLN A 353 43.19 -10.72 -42.76
CA GLN A 353 42.59 -10.00 -41.66
C GLN A 353 43.57 -8.98 -41.05
N HIS A 354 43.25 -7.72 -41.18
CA HIS A 354 44.05 -6.64 -40.66
C HIS A 354 43.21 -5.56 -39.97
N VAL A 355 43.88 -4.73 -39.20
CA VAL A 355 43.28 -3.55 -38.55
C VAL A 355 44.18 -2.35 -38.87
N ALA A 356 43.61 -1.35 -39.52
CA ALA A 356 44.35 -0.14 -39.87
C ALA A 356 43.86 1.07 -39.04
N ALA A 357 44.77 1.93 -38.69
CA ALA A 357 44.52 3.14 -37.92
C ALA A 357 45.28 4.33 -38.41
N ARG A 358 44.74 5.52 -38.20
CA ARG A 358 45.46 6.77 -38.35
C ARG A 358 46.10 7.17 -37.03
N VAL A 359 47.44 7.28 -37.04
CA VAL A 359 48.22 7.63 -35.85
C VAL A 359 48.43 9.14 -35.74
N SER A 360 48.68 9.79 -36.85
CA SER A 360 48.80 11.26 -36.94
C SER A 360 48.39 11.75 -38.31
N ALA A 361 48.61 13.03 -38.65
CA ALA A 361 48.15 13.67 -39.87
C ALA A 361 48.42 12.84 -41.14
N GLY A 362 49.63 12.38 -41.35
CA GLY A 362 50.03 11.57 -42.51
C GLY A 362 50.65 10.22 -42.10
N CYS A 363 50.38 9.74 -40.90
CA CYS A 363 50.94 8.49 -40.39
C CYS A 363 49.85 7.46 -40.14
N PHE A 364 50.01 6.26 -40.68
CA PHE A 364 49.08 5.15 -40.56
C PHE A 364 49.79 3.93 -39.97
N ALA A 365 49.09 3.17 -39.16
CA ALA A 365 49.57 1.91 -38.60
C ALA A 365 48.59 0.79 -38.95
N ILE A 366 49.12 -0.36 -39.31
CA ILE A 366 48.36 -1.54 -39.71
C ILE A 366 48.85 -2.74 -38.92
N VAL A 367 47.92 -3.45 -38.28
CA VAL A 367 48.22 -4.73 -37.62
C VAL A 367 47.67 -5.86 -38.47
N ILE A 368 48.51 -6.76 -38.84
CA ILE A 368 48.16 -7.97 -39.55
C ILE A 368 48.29 -9.15 -38.60
N ARG A 369 47.22 -9.91 -38.48
CA ARG A 369 47.15 -11.09 -37.61
C ARG A 369 47.48 -12.33 -38.41
N ASP A 370 48.69 -12.40 -38.88
CA ASP A 370 49.22 -13.57 -39.59
C ASP A 370 50.74 -13.51 -39.60
N TYR A 371 51.35 -14.67 -39.83
CA TYR A 371 52.78 -14.75 -40.10
C TYR A 371 53.06 -14.30 -41.52
N VAL A 372 53.79 -13.20 -41.66
CA VAL A 372 54.27 -12.74 -42.94
C VAL A 372 55.78 -12.99 -42.99
N ASP A 373 56.23 -13.83 -43.93
CA ASP A 373 57.66 -14.06 -44.15
C ASP A 373 58.37 -12.78 -44.58
N ARG A 374 59.71 -12.73 -44.49
CA ARG A 374 60.48 -11.50 -44.73
C ARG A 374 60.38 -11.02 -46.15
N GLY A 375 60.32 -11.95 -47.15
CA GLY A 375 60.25 -11.59 -48.57
C GLY A 375 58.86 -10.99 -48.87
N SER A 376 57.80 -11.69 -48.50
CA SER A 376 56.42 -11.25 -48.66
C SER A 376 56.09 -9.94 -47.89
N LEU A 377 56.76 -9.71 -46.74
CA LEU A 377 56.63 -8.45 -45.99
C LEU A 377 57.28 -7.25 -46.80
N VAL A 378 58.44 -7.45 -47.41
CA VAL A 378 59.06 -6.40 -48.21
C VAL A 378 58.21 -6.08 -49.45
N ASP A 379 57.64 -7.07 -50.12
CA ASP A 379 56.75 -6.88 -51.26
C ASP A 379 55.44 -6.21 -50.83
N LEU A 380 54.88 -6.56 -49.74
CA LEU A 380 53.66 -5.92 -49.10
C LEU A 380 53.94 -4.45 -48.77
N MET A 381 55.09 -4.16 -48.14
CA MET A 381 55.47 -2.78 -47.82
C MET A 381 55.65 -1.93 -49.11
N ARG A 382 56.27 -2.47 -50.13
CA ARG A 382 56.36 -1.78 -51.42
C ARG A 382 55.01 -1.54 -52.11
N ALA A 383 54.12 -2.53 -52.06
CA ALA A 383 52.79 -2.39 -52.59
C ALA A 383 51.99 -1.29 -51.84
N LEU A 384 52.08 -1.23 -50.54
CA LEU A 384 51.46 -0.18 -49.72
C LEU A 384 52.07 1.22 -49.97
N GLU A 385 53.40 1.29 -50.12
CA GLU A 385 54.08 2.57 -50.49
C GLU A 385 53.63 3.09 -51.86
N LEU A 386 53.40 2.21 -52.80
CA LEU A 386 52.92 2.58 -54.15
C LEU A 386 51.44 2.94 -54.17
N ALA A 387 50.60 2.17 -53.41
CA ALA A 387 49.17 2.42 -53.34
C ALA A 387 48.85 3.74 -52.63
N LEU A 388 49.55 4.05 -51.52
CA LEU A 388 49.35 5.26 -50.75
C LEU A 388 50.14 6.47 -51.23
N LEU A 389 50.84 6.35 -52.40
CA LEU A 389 51.59 7.45 -53.00
C LEU A 389 50.67 8.62 -53.37
N TRP A 390 50.80 9.74 -52.68
CA TRP A 390 49.94 10.90 -52.93
C TRP A 390 50.44 11.67 -54.13
N LYS A 391 49.79 11.44 -55.26
CA LYS A 391 50.10 12.12 -56.55
C LYS A 391 49.46 13.50 -56.57
N VAL A 392 50.26 14.53 -56.60
CA VAL A 392 49.81 15.92 -56.46
C VAL A 392 50.32 16.77 -57.63
N ARG A 393 49.67 17.91 -57.87
CA ARG A 393 50.17 18.90 -58.87
C ARG A 393 50.33 20.21 -58.11
N ILE A 394 51.60 20.65 -57.99
CA ILE A 394 51.95 21.92 -57.33
C ILE A 394 52.59 22.82 -58.40
N ASP A 395 52.12 24.05 -58.56
CA ASP A 395 52.61 25.03 -59.56
C ASP A 395 52.67 24.47 -61.02
N GLY A 396 51.64 23.67 -61.37
CA GLY A 396 51.55 23.07 -62.71
C GLY A 396 52.45 21.85 -62.94
N ARG A 397 53.32 21.53 -62.00
CA ARG A 397 54.20 20.35 -62.07
C ARG A 397 53.62 19.18 -61.35
N LYS A 398 53.65 18.00 -62.00
CA LYS A 398 53.29 16.74 -61.37
C LYS A 398 54.38 16.37 -60.36
N THR A 399 54.04 16.22 -59.13
CA THR A 399 54.92 15.74 -58.06
C THR A 399 54.14 14.68 -57.23
N PHE A 400 54.81 14.09 -56.27
CA PHE A 400 54.20 13.11 -55.36
C PHE A 400 54.82 13.22 -53.97
N CYS A 401 54.01 12.94 -52.97
CA CYS A 401 54.51 12.74 -51.65
C CYS A 401 54.84 11.24 -51.50
N ALA A 402 56.11 10.94 -51.22
CA ALA A 402 56.56 9.57 -51.03
C ALA A 402 56.03 9.01 -49.72
N VAL A 403 55.82 7.71 -49.71
CA VAL A 403 55.47 6.99 -48.53
C VAL A 403 56.63 6.16 -48.05
N ARG A 404 56.93 6.27 -46.74
CA ARG A 404 57.96 5.43 -46.13
C ARG A 404 57.29 4.42 -45.20
N SER A 405 57.74 3.21 -45.28
CA SER A 405 57.24 2.12 -44.48
C SER A 405 58.31 1.59 -43.52
N SER A 406 57.80 1.09 -42.35
CA SER A 406 58.55 0.30 -41.38
C SER A 406 57.71 -0.82 -40.85
N ALA A 407 58.31 -1.97 -40.57
CA ALA A 407 57.52 -3.09 -39.99
C ALA A 407 58.29 -3.78 -38.86
N VAL A 408 57.51 -4.19 -37.88
CA VAL A 408 57.98 -5.00 -36.73
C VAL A 408 57.11 -6.25 -36.61
N ARG A 409 57.74 -7.35 -36.33
CA ARG A 409 57.09 -8.65 -36.06
C ARG A 409 57.23 -8.99 -34.58
N PHE A 410 56.15 -9.46 -33.99
CA PHE A 410 56.09 -9.94 -32.63
C PHE A 410 55.61 -11.37 -32.61
#